data_6ebbb7420193c552ca9530a2bf889f36
#
_entry.id   6ebbb7420193c552ca9530a2bf889f36
#
_cell.length_a   1.000
_cell.length_b   1.000
_cell.length_c   1.000
_cell.angle_alpha   90.00
_cell.angle_beta   90.00
_cell.angle_gamma   90.00
#
_symmetry.space_group_name_H-M   'P 1'
#
loop_
_entity.id
_entity.type
_entity.pdbx_description
1 polymer ?
#
loop_
_entity_poly.entity_id
_entity_poly.type
_entity_poly.pdbx_seq_one_letter_code
_entity_poly.pdbx_strand_id
1 'polypeptide(L)'
;MITTKRLRLELSTLIGAAIALAGTSAVIGADEAAARALARQSNCFKCHSVDKKKDGPAWREVAAKYRDKPDAEATLTNHITSGEKVKFEDGHEEDHAIVKSKDPKEIRNLVDWILSLP
;
A
#
# COMPACT_ATOMS: atom_id res chain seq x y z
N MET A 1 -25.89 -59.55 -55.54
CA MET A 1 -25.07 -59.41 -54.32
C MET A 1 -24.83 -57.87 -54.03
N ILE A 2 -25.56 -57.38 -53.08
CA ILE A 2 -25.52 -55.94 -52.75
C ILE A 2 -24.55 -55.78 -51.52
N THR A 3 -23.42 -55.21 -51.75
CA THR A 3 -22.41 -54.97 -50.70
C THR A 3 -22.68 -53.59 -50.04
N THR A 4 -23.30 -53.57 -48.88
CA THR A 4 -23.54 -52.40 -48.11
C THR A 4 -22.25 -51.96 -47.45
N LYS A 5 -21.68 -50.91 -48.00
CA LYS A 5 -20.50 -50.21 -47.42
C LYS A 5 -20.97 -49.39 -46.25
N ARG A 6 -20.68 -49.82 -45.03
CA ARG A 6 -20.97 -49.06 -43.81
C ARG A 6 -20.00 -47.88 -43.74
N LEU A 7 -20.56 -46.68 -43.90
CA LEU A 7 -19.87 -45.43 -43.69
C LEU A 7 -19.73 -45.23 -42.17
N ARG A 8 -18.51 -45.41 -41.66
CA ARG A 8 -18.21 -45.05 -40.27
C ARG A 8 -18.03 -43.54 -40.18
N LEU A 9 -18.99 -42.90 -39.53
CA LEU A 9 -18.89 -41.50 -39.18
C LEU A 9 -17.96 -41.38 -37.97
N GLU A 10 -16.74 -40.96 -38.22
CA GLU A 10 -15.78 -40.61 -37.16
C GLU A 10 -16.23 -39.30 -36.53
N LEU A 11 -16.80 -39.38 -35.33
CA LEU A 11 -17.15 -38.20 -34.53
C LEU A 11 -15.89 -37.68 -33.83
N SER A 12 -15.18 -36.76 -34.47
CA SER A 12 -14.04 -36.08 -33.88
C SER A 12 -14.54 -35.11 -32.80
N THR A 13 -14.46 -35.51 -31.55
CA THR A 13 -14.66 -34.62 -30.41
C THR A 13 -13.52 -33.65 -30.31
N LEU A 14 -13.75 -32.40 -30.74
CA LEU A 14 -12.86 -31.28 -30.44
C LEU A 14 -13.02 -30.92 -28.96
N ILE A 15 -12.05 -31.35 -28.14
CA ILE A 15 -11.91 -30.89 -26.78
C ILE A 15 -11.32 -29.50 -26.86
N GLY A 16 -12.17 -28.48 -26.77
CA GLY A 16 -11.73 -27.10 -26.60
C GLY A 16 -11.14 -26.91 -25.21
N ALA A 17 -9.82 -26.80 -25.14
CA ALA A 17 -9.15 -26.37 -23.92
C ALA A 17 -9.47 -24.90 -23.68
N ALA A 18 -10.38 -24.60 -22.75
CA ALA A 18 -10.59 -23.26 -22.24
C ALA A 18 -9.38 -22.89 -21.40
N ILE A 19 -8.49 -22.09 -21.98
CA ILE A 19 -7.41 -21.44 -21.23
C ILE A 19 -8.06 -20.34 -20.40
N ALA A 20 -8.30 -20.61 -19.13
CA ALA A 20 -8.67 -19.59 -18.17
C ALA A 20 -7.44 -18.68 -17.98
N LEU A 21 -7.46 -17.48 -18.56
CA LEU A 21 -6.54 -16.43 -18.18
C LEU A 21 -6.86 -16.04 -16.74
N ALA A 22 -6.15 -16.61 -15.78
CA ALA A 22 -6.12 -16.11 -14.44
C ALA A 22 -5.47 -14.71 -14.50
N GLY A 23 -6.29 -13.68 -14.49
CA GLY A 23 -5.83 -12.30 -14.35
C GLY A 23 -5.16 -12.19 -12.99
N THR A 24 -3.83 -12.20 -12.97
CA THR A 24 -3.07 -11.81 -11.79
C THR A 24 -3.31 -10.31 -11.61
N SER A 25 -4.19 -9.96 -10.67
CA SER A 25 -4.28 -8.60 -10.19
C SER A 25 -2.93 -8.27 -9.55
N ALA A 26 -2.09 -7.50 -10.25
CA ALA A 26 -0.90 -6.97 -9.65
C ALA A 26 -1.32 -6.09 -8.47
N VAL A 27 -1.00 -6.50 -7.25
CA VAL A 27 -1.09 -5.62 -6.08
C VAL A 27 -0.05 -4.54 -6.31
N ILE A 28 -0.50 -3.37 -6.74
CA ILE A 28 0.37 -2.20 -6.89
C ILE A 28 0.72 -1.77 -5.47
N GLY A 29 1.96 -1.98 -5.06
CA GLY A 29 2.49 -1.45 -3.81
C GLY A 29 2.49 0.09 -3.81
N ALA A 30 2.74 0.69 -2.65
CA ALA A 30 2.86 2.13 -2.53
C ALA A 30 4.00 2.67 -3.41
N ASP A 31 3.78 3.83 -4.03
CA ASP A 31 4.81 4.56 -4.76
C ASP A 31 5.73 5.28 -3.76
N GLU A 32 6.88 4.70 -3.53
CA GLU A 32 7.88 5.22 -2.59
C GLU A 32 8.41 6.60 -3.02
N ALA A 33 8.66 6.82 -4.32
CA ALA A 33 9.20 8.08 -4.79
C ALA A 33 8.22 9.23 -4.55
N ALA A 34 6.95 9.03 -4.86
CA ALA A 34 5.88 9.99 -4.59
C ALA A 34 5.66 10.20 -3.08
N ALA A 35 5.70 9.14 -2.28
CA ALA A 35 5.57 9.22 -0.84
C ALA A 35 6.71 10.04 -0.20
N ARG A 36 7.95 9.77 -0.60
CA ARG A 36 9.11 10.53 -0.13
C ARG A 36 9.08 12.00 -0.56
N ALA A 37 8.59 12.28 -1.78
CA ALA A 37 8.43 13.65 -2.26
C ALA A 37 7.42 14.42 -1.41
N LEU A 38 6.26 13.84 -1.13
CA LEU A 38 5.24 14.45 -0.27
C LEU A 38 5.76 14.65 1.16
N ALA A 39 6.47 13.67 1.71
CA ALA A 39 7.08 13.77 3.03
C ALA A 39 8.08 14.94 3.11
N ARG A 40 8.92 15.11 2.09
CA ARG A 40 9.86 16.26 2.01
C ARG A 40 9.12 17.60 1.93
N GLN A 41 8.12 17.71 1.07
CA GLN A 41 7.30 18.93 0.93
C GLN A 41 6.59 19.29 2.24
N SER A 42 6.23 18.29 3.02
CA SER A 42 5.53 18.44 4.30
C SER A 42 6.47 18.59 5.49
N ASN A 43 7.78 18.67 5.27
CA ASN A 43 8.82 18.78 6.30
C ASN A 43 8.86 17.61 7.30
N CYS A 44 8.34 16.44 6.94
CA CYS A 44 8.31 15.27 7.82
C CYS A 44 9.73 14.84 8.28
N PHE A 45 10.72 14.97 7.40
CA PHE A 45 12.10 14.59 7.70
C PHE A 45 12.83 15.53 8.65
N LYS A 46 12.21 16.63 9.06
CA LYS A 46 12.72 17.46 10.16
C LYS A 46 12.73 16.67 11.48
N CYS A 47 11.68 15.90 11.73
CA CYS A 47 11.48 15.16 12.97
C CYS A 47 11.55 13.63 12.82
N HIS A 48 11.41 13.12 11.61
CA HIS A 48 11.46 11.69 11.32
C HIS A 48 12.60 11.29 10.39
N SER A 49 13.05 10.07 10.53
CA SER A 49 13.88 9.36 9.56
C SER A 49 13.25 7.99 9.30
N VAL A 50 13.62 7.35 8.19
CA VAL A 50 13.17 5.98 7.92
C VAL A 50 13.73 5.01 8.95
N ASP A 51 15.03 5.12 9.25
CA ASP A 51 15.79 4.12 10.03
C ASP A 51 16.18 4.57 11.43
N LYS A 52 16.21 5.87 11.68
CA LYS A 52 16.75 6.43 12.92
C LYS A 52 15.72 7.26 13.66
N LYS A 53 15.65 7.07 14.96
CA LYS A 53 14.90 7.96 15.84
C LYS A 53 15.53 9.36 15.81
N LYS A 54 14.69 10.36 15.71
CA LYS A 54 15.02 11.79 15.86
C LYS A 54 14.12 12.38 16.94
N ASP A 55 13.58 13.56 16.74
CA ASP A 55 12.54 14.11 17.63
C ASP A 55 11.26 13.28 17.60
N GLY A 56 10.94 12.72 16.44
CA GLY A 56 9.89 11.71 16.26
C GLY A 56 10.48 10.31 16.07
N PRO A 57 9.64 9.26 16.17
CA PRO A 57 10.07 7.88 15.97
C PRO A 57 10.56 7.63 14.54
N ALA A 58 11.45 6.66 14.38
CA ALA A 58 11.80 6.13 13.07
C ALA A 58 10.55 5.52 12.39
N TRP A 59 10.40 5.71 11.10
CA TRP A 59 9.21 5.17 10.42
C TRP A 59 9.16 3.64 10.37
N ARG A 60 10.30 2.95 10.42
CA ARG A 60 10.32 1.49 10.62
C ARG A 60 9.72 1.07 11.97
N GLU A 61 9.94 1.85 13.01
CA GLU A 61 9.33 1.62 14.33
C GLU A 61 7.81 1.86 14.28
N VAL A 62 7.38 2.91 13.56
CA VAL A 62 5.96 3.17 13.32
C VAL A 62 5.32 2.00 12.55
N ALA A 63 5.96 1.53 11.49
CA ALA A 63 5.49 0.37 10.73
C ALA A 63 5.36 -0.89 11.61
N ALA A 64 6.38 -1.19 12.41
CA ALA A 64 6.35 -2.33 13.32
C ALA A 64 5.24 -2.24 14.37
N LYS A 65 4.98 -1.03 14.87
CA LYS A 65 3.93 -0.79 15.89
C LYS A 65 2.51 -0.92 15.34
N TYR A 66 2.29 -0.50 14.10
CA TYR A 66 0.93 -0.34 13.57
C TYR A 66 0.53 -1.35 12.48
N ARG A 67 1.48 -2.01 11.83
CA ARG A 67 1.23 -2.89 10.66
C ARG A 67 0.09 -3.89 10.84
N ASP A 68 0.01 -4.51 12.00
CA ASP A 68 -0.97 -5.55 12.28
C ASP A 68 -2.25 -5.02 12.97
N LYS A 69 -2.38 -3.70 13.09
CA LYS A 69 -3.57 -3.10 13.68
C LYS A 69 -4.62 -2.82 12.60
N PRO A 70 -5.89 -3.18 12.81
CA PRO A 70 -6.93 -3.02 11.80
C PRO A 70 -7.25 -1.56 11.48
N ASP A 71 -6.93 -0.63 12.37
CA ASP A 71 -7.13 0.80 12.23
C ASP A 71 -5.85 1.58 11.89
N ALA A 72 -4.76 0.90 11.53
CA ALA A 72 -3.46 1.51 11.29
C ALA A 72 -3.51 2.67 10.27
N GLU A 73 -4.14 2.43 9.12
CA GLU A 73 -4.26 3.44 8.06
C GLU A 73 -5.03 4.68 8.56
N ALA A 74 -6.17 4.47 9.21
CA ALA A 74 -7.00 5.57 9.73
C ALA A 74 -6.25 6.35 10.82
N THR A 75 -5.58 5.67 11.73
CA THR A 75 -4.79 6.27 12.81
C THR A 75 -3.66 7.13 12.26
N LEU A 76 -2.86 6.61 11.32
CA LEU A 76 -1.75 7.37 10.74
C LEU A 76 -2.25 8.51 9.85
N THR A 77 -3.33 8.32 9.11
CA THR A 77 -3.95 9.39 8.33
C THR A 77 -4.39 10.53 9.23
N ASN A 78 -5.07 10.24 10.35
CA ASN A 78 -5.46 11.26 11.32
C ASN A 78 -4.22 11.98 11.90
N HIS A 79 -3.18 11.24 12.23
CA HIS A 79 -1.95 11.80 12.79
C HIS A 79 -1.31 12.86 11.88
N ILE A 80 -1.25 12.60 10.58
CA ILE A 80 -0.61 13.51 9.61
C ILE A 80 -1.53 14.59 9.04
N THR A 81 -2.83 14.54 9.32
CA THR A 81 -3.82 15.50 8.78
C THR A 81 -4.49 16.40 9.81
N SER A 82 -4.46 16.02 11.10
CA SER A 82 -5.23 16.73 12.13
C SER A 82 -4.46 17.85 12.83
N GLY A 83 -3.13 17.83 12.80
CA GLY A 83 -2.32 18.74 13.61
C GLY A 83 -2.44 18.45 15.12
N GLU A 84 -2.72 17.20 15.49
CA GLU A 84 -2.83 16.81 16.90
C GLU A 84 -1.56 17.11 17.69
N LYS A 85 -1.71 17.32 18.97
CA LYS A 85 -0.57 17.55 19.85
C LYS A 85 0.28 16.31 20.01
N VAL A 86 1.58 16.47 19.89
CA VAL A 86 2.58 15.42 20.15
C VAL A 86 3.46 15.85 21.30
N LYS A 87 3.77 14.90 22.17
CA LYS A 87 4.59 15.11 23.33
C LYS A 87 6.01 14.61 23.06
N PHE A 88 6.97 15.45 23.30
CA PHE A 88 8.39 15.15 23.16
C PHE A 88 8.97 14.52 24.45
N GLU A 89 10.16 13.95 24.36
CA GLU A 89 10.80 13.27 25.51
C GLU A 89 11.10 14.20 26.68
N ASP A 90 11.39 15.48 26.41
CA ASP A 90 11.61 16.51 27.45
C ASP A 90 10.30 17.02 28.09
N GLY A 91 9.15 16.53 27.62
CA GLY A 91 7.84 16.83 28.15
C GLY A 91 7.12 18.01 27.49
N HIS A 92 7.78 18.78 26.60
CA HIS A 92 7.07 19.82 25.85
C HIS A 92 6.15 19.21 24.79
N GLU A 93 5.16 19.99 24.34
CA GLU A 93 4.19 19.59 23.33
C GLU A 93 4.19 20.59 22.19
N GLU A 94 4.06 20.06 20.97
CA GLU A 94 3.86 20.86 19.76
C GLU A 94 2.72 20.27 18.93
N ASP A 95 2.17 21.09 18.03
CA ASP A 95 1.23 20.59 17.03
C ASP A 95 2.02 19.77 15.99
N HIS A 96 1.56 18.56 15.68
CA HIS A 96 2.15 17.77 14.63
C HIS A 96 1.99 18.47 13.28
N ALA A 97 3.03 18.45 12.46
CA ALA A 97 2.96 19.02 11.12
C ALA A 97 1.85 18.36 10.29
N ILE A 98 1.07 19.19 9.61
CA ILE A 98 0.03 18.72 8.70
C ILE A 98 0.63 18.49 7.31
N VAL A 99 0.33 17.34 6.72
CA VAL A 99 0.74 17.01 5.36
C VAL A 99 0.23 18.05 4.36
N LYS A 100 1.08 18.46 3.42
CA LYS A 100 0.76 19.57 2.49
C LYS A 100 -0.14 19.19 1.31
N SER A 101 -0.49 17.94 1.14
CA SER A 101 -1.48 17.51 0.17
C SER A 101 -2.87 17.43 0.81
N LYS A 102 -3.89 17.71 0.00
CA LYS A 102 -5.30 17.44 0.32
C LYS A 102 -5.88 16.32 -0.53
N ASP A 103 -5.08 15.74 -1.41
CA ASP A 103 -5.50 14.59 -2.21
C ASP A 103 -5.46 13.32 -1.35
N PRO A 104 -6.61 12.67 -1.12
CA PRO A 104 -6.67 11.44 -0.31
C PRO A 104 -5.79 10.32 -0.85
N LYS A 105 -5.56 10.26 -2.16
CA LYS A 105 -4.72 9.24 -2.79
C LYS A 105 -3.24 9.44 -2.46
N GLU A 106 -2.77 10.68 -2.49
CA GLU A 106 -1.38 11.00 -2.12
C GLU A 106 -1.13 10.77 -0.64
N ILE A 107 -2.08 11.17 0.22
CA ILE A 107 -2.03 10.95 1.66
C ILE A 107 -1.99 9.45 1.96
N ARG A 108 -2.88 8.68 1.35
CA ARG A 108 -2.93 7.23 1.50
C ARG A 108 -1.63 6.58 1.04
N ASN A 109 -1.10 6.99 -0.11
CA ASN A 109 0.17 6.47 -0.62
C ASN A 109 1.33 6.68 0.38
N LEU A 110 1.38 7.84 1.02
CA LEU A 110 2.38 8.11 2.06
C LEU A 110 2.20 7.18 3.26
N VAL A 111 0.98 7.02 3.76
CA VAL A 111 0.67 6.12 4.89
C VAL A 111 0.99 4.66 4.54
N ASP A 112 0.57 4.19 3.38
CA ASP A 112 0.81 2.83 2.91
C ASP A 112 2.30 2.54 2.75
N TRP A 113 3.05 3.51 2.23
CA TRP A 113 4.50 3.38 2.15
C TRP A 113 5.15 3.28 3.54
N ILE A 114 4.78 4.13 4.49
CA ILE A 114 5.31 4.05 5.87
C ILE A 114 5.00 2.68 6.47
N LEU A 115 3.76 2.20 6.36
CA LEU A 115 3.34 0.90 6.90
C LEU A 115 4.02 -0.29 6.21
N SER A 116 4.51 -0.13 4.98
CA SER A 116 5.20 -1.17 4.21
C SER A 116 6.67 -1.34 4.58
N LEU A 117 7.24 -0.43 5.34
CA LEU A 117 8.65 -0.48 5.73
C LEU A 117 8.94 -1.71 6.59
N PRO A 118 10.04 -2.43 6.31
CA PRO A 118 10.41 -3.65 7.04
C PRO A 118 10.82 -3.39 8.48
#